data_5f381db756b3b1b1a50bc4cacb7371c1
#
_entry.id   5f381db756b3b1b1a50bc4cacb7371c1
#
_cell.length_a   1.000
_cell.length_b   1.000
_cell.length_c   1.000
_cell.angle_alpha   90.00
_cell.angle_beta   90.00
_cell.angle_gamma   90.00
#
_symmetry.space_group_name_H-M   'P 1'
#
loop_
_entity.id
_entity.type
_entity.pdbx_description
1 polymer ?
#
loop_
_entity_poly.entity_id
_entity_poly.type
_entity_poly.pdbx_seq_one_letter_code
_entity_poly.pdbx_strand_id
1 'polypeptide(L)'
;MITIWVPKRLVEIDLYNVAARSPQALADLSEQSYAQRVDYAAQKVQLSGAKIVMLTGPSASGKTTSAHCIAKALQKRWTPAQVVSLDNFFKGAEFYPRLPDGTLDYENPDTLDLPLIKQCLRELSETGKTVLPIYAFSAEQRSAEEEPIDLQGGVCIEEG
;
A
#
# COMPACT_ATOMS: atom_id res chain seq x y z
N MET A 1 12.95 -10.91 -6.81
CA MET A 1 12.10 -10.28 -5.77
C MET A 1 13.01 -9.78 -4.67
N ILE A 2 12.96 -8.48 -4.34
CA ILE A 2 13.69 -7.92 -3.20
C ILE A 2 12.68 -7.71 -2.10
N THR A 3 12.91 -8.31 -0.94
CA THR A 3 12.07 -8.12 0.24
C THR A 3 12.77 -7.12 1.15
N ILE A 4 12.10 -6.00 1.44
CA ILE A 4 12.56 -5.05 2.45
C ILE A 4 11.88 -5.42 3.75
N TRP A 5 12.62 -6.01 4.65
CA TRP A 5 12.14 -6.35 5.99
C TRP A 5 12.38 -5.16 6.92
N VAL A 6 11.31 -4.65 7.53
CA VAL A 6 11.43 -3.66 8.62
C VAL A 6 11.40 -4.43 9.94
N PRO A 7 12.52 -4.54 10.65
CA PRO A 7 12.56 -5.29 11.91
C PRO A 7 11.64 -4.62 12.95
N LYS A 8 10.99 -5.45 13.79
CA LYS A 8 10.32 -4.96 14.98
C LYS A 8 11.32 -4.20 15.84
N ARG A 9 11.03 -2.97 16.17
CA ARG A 9 11.82 -2.20 17.15
C ARG A 9 11.24 -2.47 18.53
N LEU A 10 12.10 -2.85 19.47
CA LEU A 10 11.76 -2.79 20.88
C LEU A 10 11.69 -1.31 21.29
N VAL A 11 10.56 -0.93 21.83
CA VAL A 11 10.37 0.41 22.40
C VAL A 11 10.60 0.29 23.91
N GLU A 12 11.67 0.90 24.38
CA GLU A 12 11.92 1.01 25.82
C GLU A 12 10.99 2.08 26.40
N ILE A 13 9.98 1.64 27.12
CA ILE A 13 8.91 2.51 27.66
C ILE A 13 9.47 3.66 28.50
N ASP A 14 10.50 3.41 29.29
CA ASP A 14 11.10 4.43 30.16
C ASP A 14 11.78 5.54 29.36
N LEU A 15 12.49 5.19 28.28
CA LEU A 15 13.08 6.17 27.39
C LEU A 15 12.00 6.97 26.66
N TYR A 16 10.90 6.30 26.26
CA TYR A 16 9.78 6.97 25.63
C TYR A 16 9.10 7.95 26.57
N ASN A 17 8.89 7.57 27.83
CA ASN A 17 8.32 8.43 28.86
C ASN A 17 9.21 9.64 29.18
N VAL A 18 10.53 9.48 29.16
CA VAL A 18 11.47 10.61 29.29
C VAL A 18 11.38 11.54 28.09
N ALA A 19 11.37 11.00 26.87
CA ALA A 19 11.24 11.79 25.65
C ALA A 19 9.89 12.51 25.55
N ALA A 20 8.80 11.92 26.07
CA ALA A 20 7.46 12.50 26.11
C ALA A 20 7.36 13.76 26.99
N ARG A 21 8.36 14.04 27.84
CA ARG A 21 8.45 15.32 28.57
C ARG A 21 8.67 16.53 27.66
N SER A 22 9.13 16.28 26.43
CA SER A 22 9.24 17.27 25.35
C SER A 22 8.48 16.78 24.12
N PRO A 23 7.12 16.84 24.09
CA PRO A 23 6.30 16.23 23.05
C PRO A 23 6.66 16.71 21.66
N GLN A 24 6.95 18.00 21.50
CA GLN A 24 7.32 18.55 20.19
C GLN A 24 8.64 17.95 19.69
N ALA A 25 9.66 17.87 20.53
CA ALA A 25 10.94 17.28 20.15
C ALA A 25 10.82 15.79 19.80
N LEU A 26 9.97 15.06 20.52
CA LEU A 26 9.68 13.66 20.21
C LEU A 26 8.97 13.52 18.86
N ALA A 27 7.98 14.37 18.59
CA ALA A 27 7.29 14.39 17.31
C ALA A 27 8.26 14.68 16.15
N ASP A 28 9.06 15.74 16.27
CA ASP A 28 10.04 16.13 15.25
C ASP A 28 11.06 15.02 14.95
N LEU A 29 11.57 14.36 15.99
CA LEU A 29 12.49 13.20 15.81
C LEU A 29 11.80 12.00 15.15
N SER A 30 10.54 11.75 15.49
CA SER A 30 9.76 10.66 14.93
C SER A 30 9.48 10.90 13.45
N GLU A 31 9.06 12.11 13.07
CA GLU A 31 8.84 12.54 11.70
C GLU A 31 10.13 12.48 10.87
N GLN A 32 11.25 12.97 11.41
CA GLN A 32 12.54 12.89 10.75
C GLN A 32 12.96 11.43 10.51
N SER A 33 12.81 10.57 11.51
CA SER A 33 13.12 9.15 11.39
C SER A 33 12.22 8.44 10.36
N TYR A 34 10.94 8.83 10.31
CA TYR A 34 10.00 8.31 9.32
C TYR A 34 10.40 8.75 7.91
N ALA A 35 10.69 10.03 7.71
CA ALA A 35 11.13 10.57 6.42
C ALA A 35 12.41 9.88 5.90
N GLN A 36 13.38 9.61 6.77
CA GLN A 36 14.60 8.88 6.40
C GLN A 36 14.30 7.45 5.95
N ARG A 37 13.36 6.76 6.60
CA ARG A 37 12.94 5.40 6.21
C ARG A 37 12.22 5.39 4.87
N VAL A 38 11.35 6.36 4.62
CA VAL A 38 10.67 6.54 3.34
C VAL A 38 11.70 6.78 2.22
N ASP A 39 12.65 7.69 2.44
CA ASP A 39 13.69 7.99 1.45
C ASP A 39 14.58 6.76 1.17
N TYR A 40 14.96 6.03 2.20
CA TYR A 40 15.69 4.77 2.07
C TYR A 40 14.90 3.72 1.26
N ALA A 41 13.61 3.56 1.54
CA ALA A 41 12.75 2.63 0.79
C ALA A 41 12.68 3.03 -0.68
N ALA A 42 12.43 4.31 -0.99
CA ALA A 42 12.40 4.83 -2.35
C ALA A 42 13.74 4.60 -3.08
N GLN A 43 14.87 4.83 -2.42
CA GLN A 43 16.19 4.54 -2.99
C GLN A 43 16.36 3.05 -3.32
N LYS A 44 15.94 2.16 -2.41
CA LYS A 44 16.01 0.70 -2.65
C LYS A 44 15.13 0.28 -3.81
N VAL A 45 13.92 0.80 -3.92
CA VAL A 45 13.03 0.55 -5.05
C VAL A 45 13.70 0.97 -6.36
N GLN A 46 14.21 2.20 -6.43
CA GLN A 46 14.88 2.73 -7.62
C GLN A 46 16.06 1.87 -8.04
N LEU A 47 16.94 1.50 -7.09
CA LEU A 47 18.12 0.68 -7.36
C LEU A 47 17.79 -0.76 -7.76
N SER A 48 16.63 -1.26 -7.35
CA SER A 48 16.19 -2.63 -7.67
C SER A 48 15.70 -2.78 -9.11
N GLY A 49 15.27 -1.68 -9.75
CA GLY A 49 14.59 -1.71 -11.03
C GLY A 49 13.21 -2.37 -10.98
N ALA A 50 12.64 -2.57 -9.79
CA ALA A 50 11.32 -3.18 -9.64
C ALA A 50 10.23 -2.28 -10.23
N LYS A 51 9.37 -2.85 -11.06
CA LYS A 51 8.19 -2.14 -11.62
C LYS A 51 6.99 -2.17 -10.68
N ILE A 52 6.93 -3.15 -9.79
CA ILE A 52 5.85 -3.34 -8.83
C ILE A 52 6.45 -3.49 -7.45
N VAL A 53 5.92 -2.73 -6.50
CA VAL A 53 6.25 -2.78 -5.07
C VAL A 53 4.97 -3.09 -4.33
N MET A 54 4.97 -4.14 -3.52
CA MET A 54 3.84 -4.51 -2.68
C MET A 54 4.11 -4.06 -1.24
N LEU A 55 3.23 -3.22 -0.71
CA LEU A 55 3.28 -2.73 0.65
C LEU A 55 2.17 -3.38 1.47
N THR A 56 2.55 -4.24 2.39
CA THR A 56 1.60 -4.96 3.24
C THR A 56 1.79 -4.61 4.72
N GLY A 57 0.75 -4.78 5.49
CA GLY A 57 0.75 -4.54 6.93
C GLY A 57 -0.66 -4.61 7.51
N PRO A 58 -0.81 -4.62 8.83
CA PRO A 58 -2.13 -4.71 9.47
C PRO A 58 -3.01 -3.50 9.14
N SER A 59 -4.33 -3.66 9.32
CA SER A 59 -5.27 -2.55 9.16
C SER A 59 -4.90 -1.37 10.06
N ALA A 60 -5.16 -0.16 9.59
CA ALA A 60 -4.83 1.11 10.28
C ALA A 60 -3.33 1.31 10.59
N SER A 61 -2.41 0.56 10.00
CA SER A 61 -0.96 0.72 10.20
C SER A 61 -0.33 1.88 9.41
N GLY A 62 -1.12 2.60 8.60
CA GLY A 62 -0.64 3.70 7.77
C GLY A 62 -0.03 3.26 6.43
N LYS A 63 -0.41 2.10 5.89
CA LYS A 63 0.03 1.60 4.57
C LYS A 63 -0.19 2.63 3.48
N THR A 64 -1.42 3.10 3.31
CA THR A 64 -1.80 4.08 2.28
C THR A 64 -0.98 5.35 2.38
N THR A 65 -0.82 5.90 3.61
CA THR A 65 0.04 7.06 3.84
C THR A 65 1.47 6.79 3.43
N SER A 66 2.02 5.64 3.82
CA SER A 66 3.40 5.24 3.51
C SER A 66 3.60 5.01 2.01
N ALA A 67 2.64 4.40 1.32
CA ALA A 67 2.67 4.22 -0.13
C ALA A 67 2.76 5.57 -0.86
N HIS A 68 1.91 6.52 -0.49
CA HIS A 68 1.96 7.87 -1.07
C HIS A 68 3.26 8.63 -0.74
N CYS A 69 3.80 8.46 0.48
CA CYS A 69 5.08 9.06 0.84
C CYS A 69 6.23 8.48 0.01
N ILE A 70 6.26 7.15 -0.20
CA ILE A 70 7.26 6.47 -1.04
C ILE A 70 7.11 6.92 -2.51
N ALA A 71 5.88 7.00 -3.03
CA ALA A 71 5.63 7.49 -4.38
C ALA A 71 6.16 8.91 -4.58
N LYS A 72 5.88 9.82 -3.66
CA LYS A 72 6.42 11.21 -3.68
C LYS A 72 7.95 11.23 -3.61
N ALA A 73 8.57 10.35 -2.80
CA ALA A 73 10.01 10.25 -2.71
C ALA A 73 10.64 9.72 -4.01
N LEU A 74 10.00 8.77 -4.70
CA LEU A 74 10.40 8.28 -6.02
C LEU A 74 10.28 9.39 -7.09
N GLN A 75 9.17 10.13 -7.09
CA GLN A 75 8.96 11.25 -8.03
C GLN A 75 10.02 12.35 -7.86
N LYS A 76 10.41 12.67 -6.62
CA LYS A 76 11.54 13.59 -6.35
C LYS A 76 12.87 13.08 -6.92
N ARG A 77 12.99 11.80 -7.17
CA ARG A 77 14.14 11.11 -7.76
C ARG A 77 13.96 10.85 -9.27
N TRP A 78 13.03 11.58 -9.91
CA TRP A 78 12.71 11.45 -11.34
C TRP A 78 12.22 10.06 -11.76
N THR A 79 11.69 9.28 -10.82
CA THR A 79 11.06 8.00 -11.08
C THR A 79 9.54 8.16 -10.96
N PRO A 80 8.77 8.08 -12.05
CA PRO A 80 7.32 8.11 -11.97
C PRO A 80 6.83 7.01 -11.04
N ALA A 81 5.83 7.30 -10.23
CA ALA A 81 5.26 6.31 -9.31
C ALA A 81 3.78 6.58 -9.11
N GLN A 82 2.99 5.52 -9.11
CA GLN A 82 1.55 5.54 -8.85
C GLN A 82 1.22 4.54 -7.75
N VAL A 83 0.22 4.88 -6.94
CA VAL A 83 -0.27 4.02 -5.86
C VAL A 83 -1.57 3.37 -6.31
N VAL A 84 -1.66 2.07 -6.10
CA VAL A 84 -2.85 1.25 -6.39
C VAL A 84 -3.27 0.57 -5.10
N SER A 85 -4.54 0.70 -4.73
CA SER A 85 -5.09 0.02 -3.56
C SER A 85 -5.74 -1.31 -3.95
N LEU A 86 -5.44 -2.36 -3.18
CA LEU A 86 -6.13 -3.65 -3.28
C LEU A 86 -7.62 -3.55 -2.96
N ASP A 87 -8.02 -2.54 -2.20
CA ASP A 87 -9.43 -2.32 -1.87
C ASP A 87 -10.32 -2.10 -3.11
N ASN A 88 -9.74 -1.63 -4.21
CA ASN A 88 -10.46 -1.51 -5.47
C ASN A 88 -10.86 -2.86 -6.09
N PHE A 89 -10.24 -3.95 -5.65
CA PHE A 89 -10.47 -5.29 -6.18
C PHE A 89 -11.48 -6.12 -5.40
N PHE A 90 -12.18 -5.54 -4.44
CA PHE A 90 -13.29 -6.23 -3.79
C PHE A 90 -14.36 -6.63 -4.79
N LYS A 91 -14.95 -7.82 -4.64
CA LYS A 91 -15.96 -8.35 -5.56
C LYS A 91 -17.29 -7.65 -5.37
N GLY A 92 -17.84 -7.59 -4.24
CA GLY A 92 -19.18 -7.14 -3.88
C GLY A 92 -19.68 -8.01 -2.74
N ALA A 93 -20.44 -7.43 -1.83
CA ALA A 93 -20.86 -8.08 -0.60
C ALA A 93 -21.63 -9.40 -0.84
N GLU A 94 -22.34 -9.51 -1.96
CA GLU A 94 -23.09 -10.72 -2.36
C GLU A 94 -22.18 -11.95 -2.61
N PHE A 95 -20.89 -11.73 -2.92
CA PHE A 95 -19.91 -12.79 -3.16
C PHE A 95 -19.05 -13.13 -1.96
N TYR A 96 -19.24 -12.41 -0.84
CA TYR A 96 -18.39 -12.61 0.34
C TYR A 96 -18.72 -13.91 1.05
N PRO A 97 -17.71 -14.65 1.51
CA PRO A 97 -17.90 -15.79 2.40
C PRO A 97 -18.65 -15.39 3.67
N ARG A 98 -19.29 -16.36 4.29
CA ARG A 98 -20.00 -16.15 5.56
C ARG A 98 -19.32 -16.94 6.68
N LEU A 99 -19.27 -16.32 7.84
CA LEU A 99 -18.88 -16.97 9.08
C LEU A 99 -19.98 -17.96 9.55
N PRO A 100 -19.69 -18.87 10.49
CA PRO A 100 -20.66 -19.85 11.00
C PRO A 100 -21.92 -19.23 11.60
N ASP A 101 -21.85 -17.99 12.08
CA ASP A 101 -23.00 -17.22 12.60
C ASP A 101 -23.85 -16.52 11.52
N GLY A 102 -23.45 -16.67 10.23
CA GLY A 102 -24.15 -16.09 9.08
C GLY A 102 -23.72 -14.67 8.73
N THR A 103 -22.83 -14.04 9.49
CA THR A 103 -22.27 -12.73 9.17
C THR A 103 -21.26 -12.82 8.02
N LEU A 104 -21.02 -11.70 7.30
CA LEU A 104 -20.05 -11.66 6.22
C LEU A 104 -18.62 -11.67 6.79
N ASP A 105 -17.77 -12.48 6.17
CA ASP A 105 -16.34 -12.56 6.50
C ASP A 105 -15.54 -11.58 5.62
N TYR A 106 -15.43 -10.33 6.07
CA TYR A 106 -14.73 -9.27 5.33
C TYR A 106 -13.20 -9.46 5.29
N GLU A 107 -12.64 -10.26 6.20
CA GLU A 107 -11.19 -10.51 6.25
C GLU A 107 -10.78 -11.70 5.36
N ASN A 108 -11.74 -12.37 4.74
CA ASN A 108 -11.45 -13.53 3.90
C ASN A 108 -10.81 -13.10 2.58
N PRO A 109 -9.68 -13.69 2.17
CA PRO A 109 -9.05 -13.38 0.89
C PRO A 109 -9.96 -13.57 -0.33
N ASP A 110 -10.99 -14.42 -0.21
CA ASP A 110 -11.95 -14.67 -1.31
C ASP A 110 -12.91 -13.48 -1.54
N THR A 111 -12.90 -12.46 -0.67
CA THR A 111 -13.59 -11.19 -0.92
C THR A 111 -12.96 -10.41 -2.07
N LEU A 112 -11.67 -10.65 -2.34
CA LEU A 112 -10.92 -10.02 -3.42
C LEU A 112 -11.02 -10.83 -4.74
N ASP A 113 -10.98 -10.12 -5.84
CA ASP A 113 -10.89 -10.71 -7.18
C ASP A 113 -9.42 -11.04 -7.52
N LEU A 114 -8.92 -12.12 -6.92
CA LEU A 114 -7.53 -12.55 -7.11
C LEU A 114 -7.14 -12.80 -8.57
N PRO A 115 -8.00 -13.37 -9.45
CA PRO A 115 -7.72 -13.46 -10.88
C PRO A 115 -7.48 -12.11 -11.53
N LEU A 116 -8.33 -11.12 -11.24
CA LEU A 116 -8.20 -9.77 -11.80
C LEU A 116 -6.96 -9.05 -11.28
N ILE A 117 -6.64 -9.17 -9.98
CA ILE A 117 -5.39 -8.66 -9.41
C ILE A 117 -4.19 -9.21 -10.18
N LYS A 118 -4.14 -10.54 -10.37
CA LYS A 118 -3.04 -11.19 -11.11
C LYS A 118 -2.93 -10.70 -12.55
N GLN A 119 -4.07 -10.47 -13.19
CA GLN A 119 -4.11 -9.93 -14.57
C GLN A 119 -3.52 -8.51 -14.59
N CYS A 120 -4.05 -7.60 -13.76
CA CYS A 120 -3.59 -6.20 -13.71
C CYS A 120 -2.10 -6.09 -13.37
N LEU A 121 -1.60 -6.85 -12.39
CA LEU A 121 -0.18 -6.86 -12.03
C LEU A 121 0.69 -7.39 -13.17
N ARG A 122 0.24 -8.40 -13.92
CA ARG A 122 0.94 -8.90 -15.10
C ARG A 122 1.02 -7.84 -16.18
N GLU A 123 -0.10 -7.22 -16.54
CA GLU A 123 -0.18 -6.14 -17.53
C GLU A 123 0.74 -4.97 -17.15
N LEU A 124 0.71 -4.52 -15.90
CA LEU A 124 1.62 -3.48 -15.39
C LEU A 124 3.08 -3.88 -15.49
N SER A 125 3.41 -5.14 -15.18
CA SER A 125 4.77 -5.65 -15.28
C SER A 125 5.29 -5.72 -16.72
N GLU A 126 4.45 -6.15 -17.65
CA GLU A 126 4.81 -6.37 -19.06
C GLU A 126 4.76 -5.09 -19.87
N THR A 127 3.67 -4.33 -19.76
CA THR A 127 3.38 -3.16 -20.60
C THR A 127 3.50 -1.82 -19.89
N GLY A 128 3.45 -1.82 -18.56
CA GLY A 128 3.36 -0.61 -17.74
C GLY A 128 1.96 0.00 -17.71
N LYS A 129 0.95 -0.67 -18.31
CA LYS A 129 -0.42 -0.17 -18.41
C LYS A 129 -1.41 -1.23 -18.00
N THR A 130 -2.52 -0.80 -17.42
CA THR A 130 -3.70 -1.64 -17.13
C THR A 130 -4.92 -0.77 -16.90
N VAL A 131 -6.06 -1.40 -16.67
CA VAL A 131 -7.30 -0.74 -16.25
C VAL A 131 -7.72 -1.34 -14.92
N LEU A 132 -7.87 -0.49 -13.91
CA LEU A 132 -8.24 -0.91 -12.56
C LEU A 132 -9.75 -0.82 -12.36
N PRO A 133 -10.35 -1.75 -11.63
CA PRO A 133 -11.71 -1.59 -11.15
C PRO A 133 -11.77 -0.47 -10.09
N ILE A 134 -12.96 0.06 -9.88
CA ILE A 134 -13.25 0.98 -8.78
C ILE A 134 -14.29 0.33 -7.87
N TYR A 135 -14.02 0.27 -6.58
CA TYR A 135 -14.97 -0.22 -5.60
C TYR A 135 -15.69 0.91 -4.90
N ALA A 136 -17.02 0.91 -4.97
CA ALA A 136 -17.88 1.90 -4.33
C ALA A 136 -18.27 1.44 -2.91
N PHE A 137 -17.50 1.83 -1.90
CA PHE A 137 -17.72 1.44 -0.51
C PHE A 137 -19.12 1.77 0.02
N SER A 138 -19.69 2.91 -0.40
CA SER A 138 -21.04 3.31 0.03
C SER A 138 -22.14 2.40 -0.50
N ALA A 139 -21.88 1.70 -1.61
CA ALA A 139 -22.82 0.78 -2.25
C ALA A 139 -22.41 -0.69 -2.06
N GLU A 140 -21.27 -0.95 -1.41
CA GLU A 140 -20.67 -2.27 -1.20
C GLU A 140 -20.58 -3.12 -2.47
N GLN A 141 -20.27 -2.47 -3.61
CA GLN A 141 -20.21 -3.13 -4.91
C GLN A 141 -19.16 -2.50 -5.82
N ARG A 142 -18.74 -3.24 -6.86
CA ARG A 142 -17.88 -2.72 -7.91
C ARG A 142 -18.63 -1.68 -8.73
N SER A 143 -17.98 -0.54 -9.00
CA SER A 143 -18.48 0.50 -9.90
C SER A 143 -18.49 -0.01 -11.36
N ALA A 144 -19.34 0.61 -12.20
CA ALA A 144 -19.24 0.47 -13.65
C ALA A 144 -18.10 1.31 -14.24
N GLU A 145 -17.54 2.24 -13.47
CA GLU A 145 -16.39 3.04 -13.86
C GLU A 145 -15.10 2.28 -13.61
N GLU A 146 -14.11 2.54 -14.45
CA GLU A 146 -12.78 1.95 -14.37
C GLU A 146 -11.72 3.05 -14.46
N GLU A 147 -10.54 2.80 -13.91
CA GLU A 147 -9.42 3.74 -13.88
C GLU A 147 -8.26 3.24 -14.76
N PRO A 148 -7.95 3.90 -15.89
CA PRO A 148 -6.78 3.54 -16.68
C PRO A 148 -5.49 4.00 -15.99
N ILE A 149 -4.52 3.10 -15.89
CA ILE A 149 -3.19 3.34 -15.33
C ILE A 149 -2.14 3.26 -16.42
N ASP A 150 -1.24 4.25 -16.45
CA ASP A 150 -0.02 4.24 -17.26
C ASP A 150 1.16 4.65 -16.39
N LEU A 151 2.07 3.71 -16.12
CA LEU A 151 3.24 3.95 -15.26
C LEU A 151 4.31 4.82 -15.91
N GLN A 152 4.23 5.06 -17.21
CA GLN A 152 5.22 5.87 -17.95
C GLN A 152 6.67 5.42 -17.72
N GLY A 153 6.89 4.11 -17.63
CA GLY A 153 8.19 3.53 -17.30
C GLY A 153 8.57 3.56 -15.82
N GLY A 154 7.67 4.01 -14.96
CA GLY A 154 7.85 4.12 -13.53
C GLY A 154 7.46 2.87 -12.74
N VAL A 155 7.01 3.09 -11.50
CA VAL A 155 6.75 2.06 -10.48
C VAL A 155 5.29 2.12 -10.04
N CYS A 156 4.66 0.96 -9.93
CA CYS A 156 3.40 0.76 -9.22
C CYS A 156 3.72 0.41 -7.76
N ILE A 157 3.12 1.14 -6.81
CA ILE A 157 3.11 0.78 -5.39
C ILE A 157 1.71 0.28 -5.08
N GLU A 158 1.59 -1.01 -4.93
CA GLU A 158 0.36 -1.68 -4.55
C GLU A 158 0.32 -1.79 -3.04
N GLU A 159 -0.80 -1.40 -2.42
CA GLU A 159 -0.99 -1.44 -0.97
C GLU A 159 -2.31 -2.11 -0.59
N GLY A 160 -2.25 -2.95 0.48
CA GLY A 160 -3.40 -3.66 1.01
C GLY A 160 -3.08 -4.59 2.16
#